data_9080d298aa9eaa1b2644852764e39885
#
_entry.id   9080d298aa9eaa1b2644852764e39885
#
_cell.length_a   1.000
_cell.length_b   1.000
_cell.length_c   1.000
_cell.angle_alpha   90.00
_cell.angle_beta   90.00
_cell.angle_gamma   90.00
#
_symmetry.space_group_name_H-M   'P 1'
#
loop_
_entity.id
_entity.type
_entity.pdbx_description
1 polymer ?
#
loop_
_entity_poly.entity_id
_entity_poly.type
_entity_poly.pdbx_seq_one_letter_code
_entity_poly.pdbx_strand_id
1 'polypeptide(L)'
;MKRISILAAAGALACLAAVPAVSSHAATITPTAAATASTAFGTISQAPRLAAAANGVAGFKPVAPSAAIENPQVPRALVSTKTPNGPNPAAKATGAGAAAVSAATAGRSRTSVTSAFDGLNDLINDQLYGALTPPDQGLCVGPDHTIKGTPDAVWEIVNSVAEETTKSGTVLTAPLNTPTLFQDPNAFSDPRCLFDPSTQSFYFTEISFPASGPNATLTNTVNDVLVVNARGAAVYQFDSSLGGQCIGDQPKTGFDNNALVISTDEYCGASQTEIGAIVQVISKSQLVNEATTVNWAQSTPVSLAGDPVVGLDPAINTGTPTAYLVNSVPFNADGSNNALGTTLGLWTVTNTASVTTGNGAPFLASKVLRSEPYAFPVPAPSTGNGSTTTFSGQTITSETALNPDDSRLSAPVNVTPGPGGSVNLWTSLDAAVNPTGGTATKDGAAWFEISTLFGRVINQGYVAAGGGASLLYPAVYAARNGTVTMVYTITSPTLNPSAAFSVLGRPGIEIVAQGSGPHFSFADAPPFNSPRWGDYSWAGPDPESGQIWMATEYIPPTSEWDGFDNWGTYIFAVSS
;
A
#
# COMPACT_ATOMS: atom_id res chain seq x y z
N MET A 1 19.81 25.61 -15.86
CA MET A 1 19.29 24.27 -16.01
C MET A 1 20.45 23.29 -16.21
N LYS A 2 20.88 22.61 -15.17
CA LYS A 2 21.93 21.57 -15.28
C LYS A 2 21.22 20.26 -14.96
N ARG A 3 20.97 19.44 -15.99
CA ARG A 3 20.45 18.10 -15.86
C ARG A 3 21.52 17.20 -15.27
N ILE A 4 21.23 16.52 -14.19
CA ILE A 4 22.02 15.40 -13.67
C ILE A 4 21.31 14.13 -14.13
N SER A 5 21.86 13.51 -15.17
CA SER A 5 21.41 12.18 -15.60
C SER A 5 22.09 11.14 -14.72
N ILE A 6 21.33 10.38 -13.96
CA ILE A 6 21.83 9.18 -13.28
C ILE A 6 21.73 8.05 -14.30
N LEU A 7 22.84 7.67 -14.90
CA LEU A 7 22.95 6.47 -15.73
C LEU A 7 23.13 5.26 -14.81
N ALA A 8 22.13 4.41 -14.72
CA ALA A 8 22.30 3.05 -14.25
C ALA A 8 22.95 2.22 -15.36
N ALA A 9 24.20 1.83 -15.19
CA ALA A 9 24.90 0.96 -16.13
C ALA A 9 24.52 -0.50 -15.85
N ALA A 10 23.66 -1.07 -16.68
CA ALA A 10 23.41 -2.50 -16.71
C ALA A 10 24.58 -3.22 -17.40
N GLY A 11 25.45 -3.86 -16.63
CA GLY A 11 26.46 -4.79 -17.12
C GLY A 11 25.91 -6.22 -17.14
N ALA A 12 25.51 -6.69 -18.30
CA ALA A 12 25.17 -8.10 -18.51
C ALA A 12 26.45 -8.93 -18.61
N LEU A 13 26.68 -9.83 -17.67
CA LEU A 13 27.66 -10.91 -17.80
C LEU A 13 26.93 -12.25 -17.69
N ALA A 14 26.80 -12.91 -18.83
CA ALA A 14 26.28 -14.27 -18.91
C ALA A 14 27.33 -15.28 -18.43
N CYS A 15 27.06 -15.98 -17.34
CA CYS A 15 27.75 -17.22 -17.01
C CYS A 15 26.72 -18.37 -17.00
N LEU A 16 26.81 -19.23 -18.02
CA LEU A 16 26.12 -20.52 -18.02
C LEU A 16 26.80 -21.44 -16.99
N ALA A 17 26.07 -21.84 -15.96
CA ALA A 17 26.41 -23.01 -15.16
C ALA A 17 25.23 -23.96 -15.15
N ALA A 18 25.46 -25.19 -15.57
CA ALA A 18 24.46 -26.25 -15.59
C ALA A 18 24.11 -26.68 -14.16
N VAL A 19 22.83 -26.67 -13.83
CA VAL A 19 22.28 -27.20 -12.58
C VAL A 19 21.62 -28.56 -12.87
N PRO A 20 21.87 -29.60 -12.07
CA PRO A 20 21.25 -30.91 -12.27
C PRO A 20 19.77 -30.89 -11.89
N ALA A 21 18.98 -31.63 -12.67
CA ALA A 21 17.54 -31.79 -12.45
C ALA A 21 17.26 -32.48 -11.10
N VAL A 22 16.54 -31.77 -10.23
CA VAL A 22 15.95 -32.32 -9.01
C VAL A 22 14.51 -32.75 -9.32
N SER A 23 14.22 -34.01 -9.08
CA SER A 23 12.92 -34.62 -9.30
C SER A 23 11.89 -34.02 -8.34
N SER A 24 10.80 -33.49 -8.92
CA SER A 24 9.64 -32.99 -8.17
C SER A 24 8.88 -34.13 -7.48
N HIS A 25 8.96 -34.22 -6.18
CA HIS A 25 8.00 -34.98 -5.37
C HIS A 25 6.90 -34.00 -4.94
N ALA A 26 5.71 -34.20 -5.48
CA ALA A 26 4.52 -33.52 -4.97
C ALA A 26 4.23 -34.05 -3.55
N ALA A 27 4.61 -33.27 -2.55
CA ALA A 27 4.22 -33.54 -1.17
C ALA A 27 2.77 -33.10 -0.95
N THR A 28 1.91 -34.09 -0.68
CA THR A 28 0.56 -33.85 -0.21
C THR A 28 0.65 -33.27 1.20
N ILE A 29 0.54 -31.96 1.35
CA ILE A 29 0.58 -31.29 2.65
C ILE A 29 -0.77 -31.51 3.32
N THR A 30 -0.82 -32.41 4.29
CA THR A 30 -1.92 -32.51 5.25
C THR A 30 -1.77 -31.34 6.23
N PRO A 31 -2.77 -30.46 6.36
CA PRO A 31 -2.61 -29.27 7.19
C PRO A 31 -2.82 -29.61 8.65
N THR A 32 -1.78 -29.80 9.37
CA THR A 32 -1.76 -29.63 10.81
C THR A 32 -1.53 -28.13 11.07
N ALA A 33 -2.45 -27.48 11.77
CA ALA A 33 -2.28 -26.10 12.20
C ALA A 33 -1.16 -26.04 13.26
N ALA A 34 0.08 -25.98 12.80
CA ALA A 34 1.23 -25.78 13.66
C ALA A 34 1.49 -24.26 13.74
N ALA A 35 1.56 -23.75 14.96
CA ALA A 35 2.23 -22.47 15.20
C ALA A 35 3.68 -22.64 14.78
N THR A 36 4.09 -21.92 13.73
CA THR A 36 5.46 -22.00 13.22
C THR A 36 6.29 -20.89 13.85
N ALA A 37 7.53 -21.18 14.06
CA ALA A 37 8.66 -20.37 14.52
C ALA A 37 8.34 -19.00 15.12
N SER A 38 8.62 -18.83 16.39
CA SER A 38 8.64 -17.54 17.06
C SER A 38 10.01 -16.88 16.84
N THR A 39 9.99 -15.61 16.41
CA THR A 39 11.20 -14.80 16.30
C THR A 39 11.17 -13.74 17.41
N ALA A 40 12.22 -13.64 18.19
CA ALA A 40 12.40 -12.56 19.14
C ALA A 40 12.98 -11.33 18.42
N PHE A 41 12.50 -10.16 18.78
CA PHE A 41 13.11 -8.91 18.34
C PHE A 41 14.50 -8.75 18.98
N GLY A 42 15.38 -8.05 18.26
CA GLY A 42 16.70 -7.66 18.78
C GLY A 42 16.61 -6.70 19.99
N THR A 43 17.75 -6.15 20.36
CA THR A 43 17.83 -5.17 21.45
C THR A 43 17.04 -3.91 21.10
N ILE A 44 16.47 -3.26 22.14
CA ILE A 44 15.81 -1.97 22.00
C ILE A 44 16.83 -0.94 21.55
N SER A 45 16.56 -0.30 20.42
CA SER A 45 17.32 0.81 19.85
C SER A 45 16.59 2.14 20.10
N GLN A 46 17.23 3.26 19.86
CA GLN A 46 16.62 4.59 19.99
C GLN A 46 16.76 5.36 18.68
N ALA A 47 15.67 5.85 18.16
CA ALA A 47 15.65 6.76 17.03
C ALA A 47 15.66 8.21 17.53
N PRO A 48 16.58 9.07 17.07
CA PRO A 48 16.57 10.48 17.40
C PRO A 48 15.39 11.18 16.72
N ARG A 49 14.89 12.23 17.38
CA ARG A 49 13.98 13.18 16.77
C ARG A 49 14.78 14.08 15.82
N LEU A 50 14.35 14.18 14.56
CA LEU A 50 14.82 15.22 13.66
C LEU A 50 14.32 16.59 14.18
N ALA A 51 15.01 17.67 13.82
CA ALA A 51 14.65 19.00 14.28
C ALA A 51 13.21 19.31 13.87
N ALA A 52 12.27 19.21 14.82
CA ALA A 52 10.86 19.42 14.54
C ALA A 52 10.60 20.86 14.13
N ALA A 53 9.64 21.05 13.23
CA ALA A 53 9.01 22.34 13.05
C ALA A 53 8.38 22.77 14.37
N ALA A 54 8.82 23.88 14.90
CA ALA A 54 8.43 24.32 16.24
C ALA A 54 6.95 24.71 16.37
N ASN A 55 6.21 24.89 15.26
CA ASN A 55 4.86 25.44 15.27
C ASN A 55 4.00 24.90 14.11
N GLY A 56 3.69 23.61 14.12
CA GLY A 56 2.74 23.03 13.17
C GLY A 56 3.25 22.95 11.71
N VAL A 57 2.48 22.29 10.85
CA VAL A 57 2.79 22.10 9.43
C VAL A 57 2.98 23.44 8.68
N ALA A 58 2.29 24.49 9.07
CA ALA A 58 2.38 25.84 8.48
C ALA A 58 3.77 26.54 8.58
N GLY A 59 4.76 25.94 9.23
CA GLY A 59 6.09 26.54 9.45
C GLY A 59 7.21 25.93 8.61
N PHE A 60 6.94 24.98 7.72
CA PHE A 60 7.97 24.35 6.91
C PHE A 60 8.50 25.28 5.81
N LYS A 61 9.81 25.26 5.58
CA LYS A 61 10.41 25.95 4.46
C LYS A 61 10.42 25.04 3.24
N PRO A 62 9.89 25.50 2.10
CA PRO A 62 9.92 24.69 0.87
C PRO A 62 11.33 24.23 0.49
N VAL A 63 11.48 22.96 0.15
CA VAL A 63 12.66 22.42 -0.51
C VAL A 63 12.46 22.59 -2.02
N ALA A 64 13.52 22.93 -2.74
CA ALA A 64 13.43 23.10 -4.18
C ALA A 64 13.05 21.76 -4.87
N PRO A 65 12.18 21.79 -5.90
CA PRO A 65 11.82 20.60 -6.65
C PRO A 65 13.05 19.86 -7.19
N SER A 66 13.02 18.53 -7.13
CA SER A 66 14.06 17.69 -7.73
C SER A 66 13.81 17.48 -9.23
N ALA A 67 14.77 16.91 -9.95
CA ALA A 67 14.54 16.47 -11.33
C ALA A 67 13.57 15.27 -11.35
N ALA A 68 12.85 15.08 -12.47
CA ALA A 68 11.96 13.94 -12.66
C ALA A 68 12.62 12.61 -12.26
N ILE A 69 12.01 11.91 -11.35
CA ILE A 69 12.48 10.63 -10.82
C ILE A 69 11.32 9.66 -10.93
N GLU A 70 11.55 8.52 -11.60
CA GLU A 70 10.68 7.38 -11.37
C GLU A 70 10.85 6.97 -9.91
N ASN A 71 9.75 6.63 -9.25
CA ASN A 71 9.81 5.99 -7.95
C ASN A 71 10.89 4.90 -8.01
N PRO A 72 11.99 4.97 -7.22
CA PRO A 72 13.07 4.01 -7.35
C PRO A 72 12.51 2.64 -7.03
N GLN A 73 12.10 1.96 -8.11
CA GLN A 73 11.85 0.55 -8.00
C GLN A 73 13.15 -0.09 -7.62
N VAL A 74 13.19 -0.66 -6.46
CA VAL A 74 14.13 -1.75 -6.23
C VAL A 74 13.93 -2.69 -7.42
N PRO A 75 14.96 -2.93 -8.26
CA PRO A 75 14.79 -3.84 -9.37
C PRO A 75 14.20 -5.12 -8.82
N ARG A 76 12.93 -5.35 -9.05
CA ARG A 76 12.28 -6.60 -8.65
C ARG A 76 12.91 -7.68 -9.52
N ALA A 77 14.03 -8.24 -9.04
CA ALA A 77 14.71 -9.37 -9.70
C ALA A 77 13.75 -10.55 -9.90
N LEU A 78 12.56 -10.46 -9.35
CA LEU A 78 11.54 -11.49 -9.29
C LEU A 78 10.28 -11.18 -10.10
N VAL A 79 10.10 -9.99 -10.64
CA VAL A 79 9.03 -9.79 -11.63
C VAL A 79 9.47 -10.48 -12.91
N SER A 80 9.17 -11.76 -12.99
CA SER A 80 9.30 -12.49 -14.24
C SER A 80 8.38 -11.85 -15.26
N THR A 81 8.93 -11.12 -16.23
CA THR A 81 8.25 -10.67 -17.44
C THR A 81 7.82 -11.83 -18.34
N LYS A 82 8.01 -13.07 -17.90
CA LYS A 82 7.46 -14.24 -18.55
C LYS A 82 5.98 -14.31 -18.21
N THR A 83 5.16 -13.88 -19.15
CA THR A 83 3.77 -14.33 -19.24
C THR A 83 3.75 -15.85 -19.00
N PRO A 84 2.97 -16.36 -18.04
CA PRO A 84 2.89 -17.79 -17.82
C PRO A 84 2.47 -18.46 -19.13
N ASN A 85 3.35 -19.23 -19.74
CA ASN A 85 3.02 -20.05 -20.91
C ASN A 85 2.23 -21.27 -20.43
N GLY A 86 0.95 -21.09 -20.15
CA GLY A 86 0.01 -22.14 -19.78
C GLY A 86 -1.36 -21.53 -19.47
N PRO A 87 -2.45 -22.31 -19.55
CA PRO A 87 -3.75 -21.82 -19.11
C PRO A 87 -3.62 -21.51 -17.61
N ASN A 88 -3.66 -20.22 -17.29
CA ASN A 88 -3.70 -19.73 -15.92
C ASN A 88 -4.89 -20.45 -15.24
N PRO A 89 -4.70 -21.22 -14.16
CA PRO A 89 -5.80 -21.85 -13.45
C PRO A 89 -6.55 -20.78 -12.67
N ALA A 90 -7.30 -19.94 -13.38
CA ALA A 90 -8.15 -18.94 -12.75
C ALA A 90 -9.04 -19.61 -11.72
N ALA A 91 -9.08 -19.09 -10.51
CA ALA A 91 -9.94 -19.57 -9.46
C ALA A 91 -11.39 -19.58 -9.98
N LYS A 92 -12.02 -20.74 -10.01
CA LYS A 92 -13.46 -20.81 -10.22
C LYS A 92 -14.10 -20.17 -9.01
N ALA A 93 -14.79 -19.06 -9.20
CA ALA A 93 -15.64 -18.46 -8.19
C ALA A 93 -16.81 -19.42 -7.88
N THR A 94 -16.55 -20.45 -7.07
CA THR A 94 -17.52 -21.45 -6.61
C THR A 94 -17.79 -21.24 -5.14
N GLY A 95 -18.35 -20.11 -4.78
CA GLY A 95 -18.76 -19.85 -3.40
C GLY A 95 -19.85 -18.80 -3.37
N ALA A 96 -20.70 -18.82 -2.34
CA ALA A 96 -21.79 -17.89 -2.13
C ALA A 96 -21.32 -16.45 -1.84
N GLY A 97 -20.55 -15.87 -2.73
CA GLY A 97 -19.95 -14.55 -2.64
C GLY A 97 -19.63 -13.90 -3.97
N ALA A 98 -19.83 -14.59 -5.09
CA ALA A 98 -19.65 -13.98 -6.40
C ALA A 98 -20.76 -12.94 -6.65
N ALA A 99 -20.49 -11.66 -6.38
CA ALA A 99 -21.36 -10.59 -6.77
C ALA A 99 -21.27 -10.43 -8.30
N ALA A 100 -22.09 -11.20 -9.03
CA ALA A 100 -22.31 -10.95 -10.44
C ALA A 100 -23.05 -9.63 -10.58
N VAL A 101 -22.45 -8.65 -11.23
CA VAL A 101 -23.10 -7.37 -11.55
C VAL A 101 -24.18 -7.61 -12.57
N SER A 102 -25.42 -7.70 -12.11
CA SER A 102 -26.62 -7.58 -12.92
C SER A 102 -27.37 -6.35 -12.41
N ALA A 103 -27.68 -5.43 -13.30
CA ALA A 103 -28.50 -4.27 -13.00
C ALA A 103 -29.88 -4.74 -12.52
N ALA A 104 -30.22 -4.55 -11.27
CA ALA A 104 -31.57 -4.76 -10.75
C ALA A 104 -31.91 -3.80 -9.61
N THR A 105 -33.05 -3.22 -9.73
CA THR A 105 -33.81 -2.20 -9.04
C THR A 105 -34.09 -2.46 -7.55
N ALA A 106 -33.94 -1.38 -6.79
CA ALA A 106 -34.78 -0.85 -5.71
C ALA A 106 -34.98 -1.59 -4.38
N GLY A 107 -34.64 -0.88 -3.30
CA GLY A 107 -35.37 -0.94 -2.05
C GLY A 107 -34.64 -1.47 -0.82
N ARG A 108 -33.51 -0.87 -0.43
CA ARG A 108 -33.01 -0.83 0.96
C ARG A 108 -32.06 0.34 1.09
N SER A 109 -31.91 0.90 2.29
CA SER A 109 -31.03 2.03 2.58
C SER A 109 -29.75 1.97 1.73
N ARG A 110 -29.62 2.86 0.77
CA ARG A 110 -28.46 2.90 -0.11
C ARG A 110 -27.31 3.49 0.68
N THR A 111 -26.21 2.78 0.76
CA THR A 111 -24.92 3.43 1.02
C THR A 111 -24.79 4.54 -0.02
N SER A 112 -24.74 5.77 0.42
CA SER A 112 -24.69 6.93 -0.48
C SER A 112 -23.35 7.63 -0.35
N VAL A 113 -22.82 8.09 -1.47
CA VAL A 113 -21.69 9.02 -1.45
C VAL A 113 -22.15 10.30 -0.74
N THR A 114 -21.41 10.68 0.29
CA THR A 114 -21.72 11.83 1.16
C THR A 114 -20.78 13.00 0.96
N SER A 115 -19.56 12.70 0.46
CA SER A 115 -18.57 13.68 0.02
C SER A 115 -17.76 13.08 -1.12
N ALA A 116 -17.28 13.90 -2.05
CA ALA A 116 -16.43 13.48 -3.15
C ALA A 116 -15.73 14.68 -3.79
N PHE A 117 -14.43 14.56 -4.05
CA PHE A 117 -13.62 15.59 -4.67
C PHE A 117 -12.32 15.01 -5.26
N ASP A 118 -11.71 15.75 -6.17
CA ASP A 118 -10.40 15.44 -6.72
C ASP A 118 -9.33 15.65 -5.64
N GLY A 119 -8.42 14.69 -5.49
CA GLY A 119 -7.27 14.77 -4.61
C GLY A 119 -6.05 15.31 -5.35
N LEU A 120 -4.86 14.88 -4.93
CA LEU A 120 -3.61 15.22 -5.55
C LEU A 120 -3.53 14.64 -6.97
N ASN A 121 -2.77 15.32 -7.83
CA ASN A 121 -2.59 14.92 -9.23
C ASN A 121 -1.15 15.17 -9.69
N ASP A 122 -0.84 14.62 -10.85
CA ASP A 122 0.47 14.70 -11.48
C ASP A 122 0.95 16.15 -11.67
N LEU A 123 0.09 17.06 -12.10
CA LEU A 123 0.45 18.48 -12.29
C LEU A 123 0.91 19.14 -10.98
N ILE A 124 0.22 18.90 -9.87
CA ILE A 124 0.60 19.43 -8.54
C ILE A 124 1.91 18.79 -8.10
N ASN A 125 2.05 17.49 -8.32
CA ASN A 125 3.26 16.75 -7.99
C ASN A 125 4.47 17.27 -8.74
N ASP A 126 4.37 17.48 -10.05
CA ASP A 126 5.48 17.98 -10.88
C ASP A 126 5.90 19.41 -10.49
N GLN A 127 4.95 20.26 -10.14
CA GLN A 127 5.22 21.64 -9.71
C GLN A 127 5.99 21.71 -8.39
N LEU A 128 5.77 20.76 -7.47
CA LEU A 128 6.31 20.80 -6.11
C LEU A 128 7.53 19.91 -5.92
N TYR A 129 7.62 18.82 -6.65
CA TYR A 129 8.68 17.83 -6.50
C TYR A 129 9.39 17.52 -7.81
N GLY A 130 8.65 17.25 -8.87
CA GLY A 130 9.08 16.76 -10.16
C GLY A 130 8.24 15.57 -10.60
N ALA A 131 8.35 15.18 -11.87
CA ALA A 131 7.57 14.07 -12.40
C ALA A 131 7.90 12.77 -11.65
N LEU A 132 6.88 12.17 -11.07
CA LEU A 132 6.94 10.93 -10.33
C LEU A 132 5.67 10.12 -10.59
N THR A 133 5.83 8.83 -10.82
CA THR A 133 4.75 7.87 -11.05
C THR A 133 5.11 6.52 -10.44
N PRO A 134 4.17 5.77 -9.90
CA PRO A 134 2.77 6.09 -9.62
C PRO A 134 2.58 6.96 -8.37
N PRO A 135 1.33 7.40 -8.04
CA PRO A 135 1.09 8.24 -6.85
C PRO A 135 1.20 7.50 -5.52
N ASP A 136 0.75 6.26 -5.43
CA ASP A 136 0.75 5.41 -4.21
C ASP A 136 0.15 6.14 -3.00
N GLN A 137 -1.14 6.43 -3.06
CA GLN A 137 -1.82 7.30 -2.11
C GLN A 137 -2.07 6.68 -0.73
N GLY A 138 -1.84 7.47 0.33
CA GLY A 138 -2.33 7.26 1.68
C GLY A 138 -3.39 8.28 2.05
N LEU A 139 -4.40 7.90 2.83
CA LEU A 139 -5.49 8.77 3.27
C LEU A 139 -5.77 8.57 4.76
N CYS A 140 -5.96 9.66 5.49
CA CYS A 140 -6.44 9.59 6.87
C CYS A 140 -7.36 10.75 7.23
N VAL A 141 -8.30 10.49 8.13
CA VAL A 141 -9.32 11.46 8.57
C VAL A 141 -9.31 11.56 10.08
N GLY A 142 -9.32 12.79 10.56
CA GLY A 142 -9.32 13.08 12.00
C GLY A 142 -9.53 14.56 12.26
N PRO A 143 -9.49 15.01 13.54
CA PRO A 143 -9.63 16.41 13.87
C PRO A 143 -8.47 17.24 13.33
N ASP A 144 -8.78 18.42 12.77
CA ASP A 144 -7.76 19.38 12.36
C ASP A 144 -7.02 19.92 13.60
N HIS A 145 -5.71 19.72 13.65
CA HIS A 145 -4.84 20.24 14.69
C HIS A 145 -4.13 21.55 14.30
N THR A 146 -4.18 21.93 13.03
CA THR A 146 -3.47 23.08 12.47
C THR A 146 -4.27 24.37 12.58
N ILE A 147 -5.60 24.28 12.47
CA ILE A 147 -6.51 25.43 12.54
C ILE A 147 -7.48 25.26 13.71
N LYS A 148 -7.28 26.04 14.75
CA LYS A 148 -8.09 26.00 15.96
C LYS A 148 -9.57 26.31 15.65
N GLY A 149 -10.45 25.31 15.78
CA GLY A 149 -11.89 25.43 15.57
C GLY A 149 -12.39 24.85 14.26
N THR A 150 -11.54 24.25 13.45
CA THR A 150 -11.95 23.46 12.29
C THR A 150 -12.18 22.01 12.75
N PRO A 151 -13.37 21.44 12.53
CA PRO A 151 -13.74 20.20 13.22
C PRO A 151 -13.04 18.95 12.69
N ASP A 152 -12.66 18.90 11.40
CA ASP A 152 -12.14 17.69 10.78
C ASP A 152 -11.25 17.98 9.58
N ALA A 153 -10.17 17.20 9.48
CA ALA A 153 -9.23 17.22 8.37
C ALA A 153 -9.22 15.88 7.65
N VAL A 154 -9.03 15.96 6.36
CA VAL A 154 -8.69 14.83 5.48
C VAL A 154 -7.29 15.09 4.96
N TRP A 155 -6.36 14.23 5.35
CA TRP A 155 -5.02 14.25 4.83
C TRP A 155 -4.88 13.22 3.73
N GLU A 156 -4.35 13.66 2.60
CA GLU A 156 -3.84 12.81 1.54
C GLU A 156 -2.34 12.97 1.44
N ILE A 157 -1.65 11.89 1.20
CA ILE A 157 -0.22 11.87 0.90
C ILE A 157 0.02 10.93 -0.28
N VAL A 158 0.75 11.39 -1.27
CA VAL A 158 1.24 10.59 -2.39
C VAL A 158 2.77 10.52 -2.31
N ASN A 159 3.40 9.74 -3.17
CA ASN A 159 4.84 9.45 -3.12
C ASN A 159 5.77 10.65 -2.87
N SER A 160 5.36 11.85 -3.14
CA SER A 160 6.24 13.02 -2.98
C SER A 160 5.54 14.30 -2.55
N VAL A 161 4.21 14.27 -2.39
CA VAL A 161 3.40 15.45 -2.02
C VAL A 161 2.30 15.06 -1.03
N ALA A 162 1.98 15.95 -0.11
CA ALA A 162 0.86 15.79 0.82
C ALA A 162 0.00 17.06 0.84
N GLU A 163 -1.30 16.89 1.08
CA GLU A 163 -2.27 17.97 1.22
C GLU A 163 -3.24 17.69 2.37
N GLU A 164 -3.72 18.76 2.99
CA GLU A 164 -4.79 18.71 3.99
C GLU A 164 -6.00 19.47 3.48
N THR A 165 -7.15 18.82 3.53
CA THR A 165 -8.43 19.39 3.13
C THR A 165 -9.49 19.23 4.22
N THR A 166 -10.57 20.00 4.11
CA THR A 166 -11.82 19.72 4.84
C THR A 166 -12.49 18.48 4.26
N LYS A 167 -13.47 17.94 4.97
CA LYS A 167 -14.35 16.86 4.44
C LYS A 167 -15.16 17.23 3.19
N SER A 168 -15.14 18.49 2.76
CA SER A 168 -15.75 18.97 1.51
C SER A 168 -14.74 19.26 0.41
N GLY A 169 -13.44 18.94 0.59
CA GLY A 169 -12.39 19.18 -0.38
C GLY A 169 -11.85 20.61 -0.42
N THR A 170 -12.17 21.45 0.59
CA THR A 170 -11.55 22.77 0.68
C THR A 170 -10.15 22.64 1.29
N VAL A 171 -9.14 23.10 0.59
CA VAL A 171 -7.75 23.07 1.03
C VAL A 171 -7.59 23.85 2.35
N LEU A 172 -7.04 23.18 3.36
CA LEU A 172 -6.67 23.74 4.67
C LEU A 172 -5.18 24.06 4.71
N THR A 173 -4.36 23.10 4.36
CA THR A 173 -2.92 23.26 4.17
C THR A 173 -2.60 23.06 2.70
N ALA A 174 -1.97 24.04 2.08
CA ALA A 174 -1.57 23.95 0.68
C ALA A 174 -0.64 22.75 0.47
N PRO A 175 -0.67 22.12 -0.71
CA PRO A 175 0.18 20.97 -1.00
C PRO A 175 1.65 21.24 -0.68
N LEU A 176 2.30 20.30 -0.02
CA LEU A 176 3.71 20.33 0.39
C LEU A 176 4.43 19.11 -0.15
N ASN A 177 5.65 19.29 -0.66
CA ASN A 177 6.47 18.12 -0.97
C ASN A 177 6.90 17.38 0.31
N THR A 178 7.05 16.06 0.22
CA THR A 178 7.37 15.21 1.37
C THR A 178 8.73 15.49 1.98
N PRO A 179 9.79 15.89 1.22
CA PRO A 179 11.02 16.40 1.82
C PRO A 179 10.81 17.57 2.78
N THR A 180 9.87 18.46 2.48
CA THR A 180 9.50 19.57 3.38
C THR A 180 8.70 19.06 4.58
N LEU A 181 7.73 18.18 4.33
CA LEU A 181 6.86 17.63 5.36
C LEU A 181 7.65 16.84 6.42
N PHE A 182 8.54 15.96 5.99
CA PHE A 182 9.38 15.14 6.87
C PHE A 182 10.69 15.81 7.28
N GLN A 183 10.99 17.01 6.78
CA GLN A 183 12.27 17.67 7.00
C GLN A 183 13.49 16.81 6.65
N ASP A 184 13.31 15.92 5.69
CA ASP A 184 14.35 15.08 5.11
C ASP A 184 14.41 15.30 3.59
N PRO A 185 15.55 15.77 3.04
CA PRO A 185 15.68 15.99 1.59
C PRO A 185 15.62 14.70 0.76
N ASN A 186 15.64 13.54 1.40
CA ASN A 186 15.61 12.24 0.75
C ASN A 186 14.27 11.52 0.92
N ALA A 187 13.30 12.14 1.60
CA ALA A 187 11.99 11.55 1.85
C ALA A 187 11.16 11.54 0.56
N PHE A 188 10.87 10.37 0.07
CA PHE A 188 9.91 10.15 -1.01
C PHE A 188 9.67 8.65 -1.22
N SER A 189 8.46 8.24 -1.43
CA SER A 189 7.99 6.92 -1.82
C SER A 189 7.26 6.14 -0.72
N ASP A 190 6.25 5.45 -1.17
CA ASP A 190 5.43 4.50 -0.41
C ASP A 190 4.84 5.08 0.89
N PRO A 191 4.17 6.23 0.82
CA PRO A 191 3.68 6.90 2.01
C PRO A 191 2.49 6.19 2.63
N ARG A 192 2.31 6.39 3.94
CA ARG A 192 1.12 6.00 4.68
C ARG A 192 0.65 7.15 5.55
N CYS A 193 -0.65 7.27 5.70
CA CYS A 193 -1.29 8.17 6.65
C CYS A 193 -2.27 7.41 7.52
N LEU A 194 -2.17 7.58 8.84
CA LEU A 194 -3.02 6.92 9.83
C LEU A 194 -3.47 7.92 10.87
N PHE A 195 -4.72 7.85 11.32
CA PHE A 195 -5.19 8.55 12.49
C PHE A 195 -5.50 7.57 13.63
N ASP A 196 -4.91 7.79 14.79
CA ASP A 196 -5.20 7.03 16.00
C ASP A 196 -6.13 7.82 16.94
N PRO A 197 -7.42 7.46 17.00
CA PRO A 197 -8.37 8.15 17.86
C PRO A 197 -8.08 7.98 19.36
N SER A 198 -7.29 6.98 19.76
CA SER A 198 -6.95 6.76 21.15
C SER A 198 -5.89 7.75 21.67
N THR A 199 -5.04 8.23 20.80
CA THR A 199 -4.00 9.22 21.09
C THR A 199 -4.27 10.58 20.47
N GLN A 200 -5.33 10.70 19.65
CA GLN A 200 -5.64 11.90 18.89
C GLN A 200 -4.43 12.37 18.08
N SER A 201 -3.78 11.45 17.37
CA SER A 201 -2.55 11.72 16.64
C SER A 201 -2.63 11.16 15.21
N PHE A 202 -2.13 11.94 14.26
CA PHE A 202 -1.82 11.47 12.93
C PHE A 202 -0.40 10.90 12.91
N TYR A 203 -0.21 9.83 12.18
CA TYR A 203 1.08 9.24 11.84
C TYR A 203 1.21 9.21 10.33
N PHE A 204 2.26 9.83 9.84
CA PHE A 204 2.68 9.70 8.45
C PHE A 204 3.98 8.90 8.43
N THR A 205 4.09 7.99 7.51
CA THR A 205 5.33 7.24 7.30
C THR A 205 5.68 7.25 5.83
N GLU A 206 6.97 7.28 5.53
CA GLU A 206 7.51 7.29 4.18
C GLU A 206 8.92 6.68 4.21
N ILE A 207 9.36 6.16 3.08
CA ILE A 207 10.74 5.70 2.95
C ILE A 207 11.62 6.87 2.51
N SER A 208 12.82 6.94 3.08
CA SER A 208 13.89 7.83 2.63
C SER A 208 15.07 7.05 2.11
N PHE A 209 15.68 7.58 1.06
CA PHE A 209 16.87 7.03 0.42
C PHE A 209 18.04 8.00 0.60
N PRO A 210 18.76 8.01 1.74
CA PRO A 210 19.89 8.89 1.96
C PRO A 210 21.04 8.52 1.00
N ALA A 211 20.92 8.98 -0.21
CA ALA A 211 21.90 8.81 -1.27
C ALA A 211 22.88 9.97 -1.27
N SER A 212 24.15 9.72 -1.07
CA SER A 212 25.20 10.74 -1.21
C SER A 212 26.06 10.50 -2.45
N GLY A 213 25.90 11.37 -3.46
CA GLY A 213 26.78 11.45 -4.63
C GLY A 213 26.34 10.63 -5.84
N PRO A 214 27.02 10.79 -6.99
CA PRO A 214 26.60 10.24 -8.28
C PRO A 214 26.72 8.70 -8.41
N ASN A 215 27.27 8.03 -7.42
CA ASN A 215 27.39 6.57 -7.33
C ASN A 215 26.76 6.04 -6.04
N ALA A 216 25.81 6.76 -5.48
CA ALA A 216 25.12 6.32 -4.26
C ALA A 216 24.44 4.98 -4.50
N THR A 217 24.78 4.01 -3.67
CA THR A 217 24.02 2.77 -3.58
C THR A 217 22.79 3.04 -2.72
N LEU A 218 21.62 2.63 -3.17
CA LEU A 218 20.35 2.77 -2.43
C LEU A 218 20.31 1.78 -1.24
N THR A 219 21.33 1.76 -0.40
CA THR A 219 21.48 0.73 0.65
C THR A 219 21.37 1.27 2.07
N ASN A 220 20.89 2.48 2.26
CA ASN A 220 20.77 3.08 3.60
C ASN A 220 19.37 3.63 3.82
N THR A 221 18.35 2.84 3.45
CA THR A 221 16.97 3.28 3.61
C THR A 221 16.59 3.43 5.07
N VAL A 222 15.78 4.44 5.34
CA VAL A 222 15.16 4.67 6.64
C VAL A 222 13.67 4.86 6.46
N ASN A 223 12.90 4.51 7.48
CA ASN A 223 11.49 4.88 7.57
C ASN A 223 11.41 6.22 8.31
N ASP A 224 10.96 7.25 7.62
CA ASP A 224 10.57 8.49 8.25
C ASP A 224 9.20 8.34 8.90
N VAL A 225 9.06 8.85 10.12
CA VAL A 225 7.80 8.86 10.86
C VAL A 225 7.54 10.28 11.33
N LEU A 226 6.52 10.91 10.77
CA LEU A 226 5.98 12.18 11.27
C LEU A 226 4.77 11.90 12.16
N VAL A 227 4.78 12.49 13.35
CA VAL A 227 3.62 12.48 14.26
C VAL A 227 3.09 13.89 14.40
N VAL A 228 1.78 14.06 14.21
CA VAL A 228 1.09 15.34 14.36
C VAL A 228 -0.04 15.19 15.37
N ASN A 229 -0.08 16.05 16.37
CA ASN A 229 -1.14 16.09 17.38
C ASN A 229 -1.29 17.49 17.97
N ALA A 230 -2.14 17.65 19.00
CA ALA A 230 -2.37 18.94 19.65
C ALA A 230 -1.13 19.58 20.31
N ARG A 231 0.01 18.85 20.45
CA ARG A 231 1.28 19.37 20.98
C ARG A 231 2.13 19.99 19.89
N GLY A 232 2.01 19.50 18.66
CA GLY A 232 2.78 19.92 17.51
C GLY A 232 3.08 18.77 16.56
N ALA A 233 4.24 18.87 15.90
CA ALA A 233 4.74 17.88 14.98
C ALA A 233 6.16 17.44 15.34
N ALA A 234 6.47 16.16 15.17
CA ALA A 234 7.79 15.59 15.40
C ALA A 234 8.12 14.53 14.36
N VAL A 235 9.33 14.58 13.82
CA VAL A 235 9.82 13.60 12.83
C VAL A 235 10.93 12.76 13.44
N TYR A 236 10.92 11.48 13.13
CA TYR A 236 11.90 10.49 13.56
C TYR A 236 12.30 9.62 12.39
N GLN A 237 13.53 9.12 12.42
CA GLN A 237 14.05 8.17 11.42
C GLN A 237 14.37 6.82 12.06
N PHE A 238 13.93 5.74 11.42
CA PHE A 238 14.16 4.37 11.85
C PHE A 238 14.89 3.61 10.75
N ASP A 239 16.11 3.12 11.05
CA ASP A 239 16.90 2.35 10.08
C ASP A 239 16.13 1.12 9.60
N SER A 240 15.86 1.05 8.31
CA SER A 240 15.26 -0.10 7.61
C SER A 240 16.26 -0.81 6.70
N SER A 241 17.52 -0.44 6.75
CA SER A 241 18.55 -0.93 5.83
C SER A 241 19.34 -2.15 6.34
N LEU A 242 19.00 -2.68 7.49
CA LEU A 242 19.78 -3.73 8.19
C LEU A 242 21.27 -3.37 8.31
N GLY A 243 21.54 -2.12 8.72
CA GLY A 243 22.90 -1.60 8.87
C GLY A 243 23.58 -1.29 7.53
N GLY A 244 22.85 -0.82 6.55
CA GLY A 244 23.36 -0.41 5.25
C GLY A 244 23.63 -1.55 4.27
N GLN A 245 23.03 -2.71 4.48
CA GLN A 245 23.19 -3.88 3.61
C GLN A 245 22.01 -4.10 2.67
N CYS A 246 20.86 -3.51 2.98
CA CYS A 246 19.60 -3.75 2.30
C CYS A 246 18.89 -2.44 1.97
N ILE A 247 17.94 -2.55 1.07
CA ILE A 247 16.89 -1.57 0.84
C ILE A 247 15.65 -2.12 1.53
N GLY A 248 15.11 -1.38 2.53
CA GLY A 248 13.79 -1.66 3.07
C GLY A 248 12.78 -0.92 2.19
N ASP A 249 11.95 -1.65 1.48
CA ASP A 249 10.99 -1.15 0.49
C ASP A 249 9.55 -1.26 1.00
N GLN A 250 8.64 -0.46 0.45
CA GLN A 250 7.21 -0.47 0.74
C GLN A 250 6.86 -0.48 2.25
N PRO A 251 7.20 0.56 3.03
CA PRO A 251 6.89 0.60 4.45
C PRO A 251 5.38 0.55 4.66
N LYS A 252 4.90 -0.54 5.23
CA LYS A 252 3.51 -0.74 5.61
C LYS A 252 3.33 -0.48 7.09
N THR A 253 2.32 0.31 7.46
CA THR A 253 2.20 0.87 8.79
C THR A 253 0.85 0.56 9.42
N GLY A 254 0.88 0.16 10.67
CA GLY A 254 -0.28 -0.03 11.52
C GLY A 254 0.09 0.23 12.99
N PHE A 255 -0.80 -0.07 13.91
CA PHE A 255 -0.52 0.13 15.34
C PHE A 255 -1.39 -0.76 16.23
N ASP A 256 -0.96 -0.91 17.49
CA ASP A 256 -1.78 -1.39 18.60
C ASP A 256 -1.92 -0.31 19.68
N ASN A 257 -2.35 -0.69 20.87
CA ASN A 257 -2.48 0.28 21.99
C ASN A 257 -1.15 0.90 22.44
N ASN A 258 -0.03 0.22 22.22
CA ASN A 258 1.27 0.57 22.80
C ASN A 258 2.31 1.02 21.76
N ALA A 259 2.21 0.51 20.54
CA ALA A 259 3.24 0.64 19.53
C ALA A 259 2.68 1.05 18.16
N LEU A 260 3.44 1.87 17.45
CA LEU A 260 3.41 1.95 16.00
C LEU A 260 4.22 0.78 15.45
N VAL A 261 3.72 0.13 14.42
CA VAL A 261 4.36 -1.04 13.80
C VAL A 261 4.56 -0.75 12.33
N ILE A 262 5.78 -0.88 11.84
CA ILE A 262 6.13 -0.73 10.44
C ILE A 262 6.75 -2.05 9.97
N SER A 263 6.42 -2.48 8.77
CA SER A 263 7.15 -3.55 8.09
C SER A 263 7.65 -3.08 6.73
N THR A 264 8.82 -3.56 6.33
CA THR A 264 9.43 -3.29 5.03
C THR A 264 9.91 -4.59 4.41
N ASP A 265 9.83 -4.68 3.09
CA ASP A 265 10.37 -5.80 2.32
C ASP A 265 11.86 -5.54 2.06
N GLU A 266 12.72 -6.50 2.41
CA GLU A 266 14.17 -6.30 2.43
C GLU A 266 14.85 -6.87 1.19
N TYR A 267 15.50 -6.00 0.41
CA TYR A 267 16.29 -6.34 -0.78
C TYR A 267 17.77 -6.13 -0.50
N CYS A 268 18.53 -7.22 -0.42
CA CYS A 268 19.88 -7.18 0.14
C CYS A 268 20.98 -7.55 -0.86
N GLY A 269 22.17 -7.01 -0.60
CA GLY A 269 23.38 -7.26 -1.39
C GLY A 269 23.38 -6.59 -2.76
N ALA A 270 24.43 -6.82 -3.54
CA ALA A 270 24.61 -6.20 -4.84
C ALA A 270 23.58 -6.65 -5.90
N SER A 271 22.99 -7.82 -5.71
CA SER A 271 21.91 -8.35 -6.56
C SER A 271 20.52 -7.92 -6.11
N GLN A 272 20.41 -7.18 -5.00
CA GLN A 272 19.14 -6.78 -4.40
C GLN A 272 18.16 -7.95 -4.28
N THR A 273 18.67 -9.05 -3.72
CA THR A 273 17.85 -10.25 -3.52
C THR A 273 16.91 -10.02 -2.36
N GLU A 274 15.64 -10.29 -2.59
CA GLU A 274 14.62 -10.26 -1.54
C GLU A 274 14.87 -11.37 -0.53
N ILE A 275 14.92 -11.02 0.76
CA ILE A 275 15.20 -11.95 1.86
C ILE A 275 14.05 -12.03 2.86
N GLY A 276 12.95 -11.35 2.61
CA GLY A 276 11.76 -11.29 3.46
C GLY A 276 11.59 -9.96 4.16
N ALA A 277 10.43 -9.75 4.74
CA ALA A 277 10.10 -8.53 5.45
C ALA A 277 10.73 -8.46 6.84
N ILE A 278 11.02 -7.25 7.33
CA ILE A 278 11.28 -6.98 8.74
C ILE A 278 10.06 -6.33 9.40
N VAL A 279 10.02 -6.37 10.73
CA VAL A 279 8.98 -5.71 11.52
C VAL A 279 9.65 -4.81 12.54
N GLN A 280 9.32 -3.53 12.52
CA GLN A 280 9.73 -2.54 13.51
C GLN A 280 8.58 -2.28 14.47
N VAL A 281 8.87 -2.25 15.76
CA VAL A 281 7.92 -1.97 16.85
C VAL A 281 8.41 -0.75 17.59
N ILE A 282 7.65 0.33 17.54
CA ILE A 282 8.06 1.68 17.92
C ILE A 282 7.19 2.17 19.07
N SER A 283 7.78 2.74 20.13
CA SER A 283 7.05 3.25 21.29
C SER A 283 6.08 4.37 20.93
N LYS A 284 4.79 4.06 20.84
CA LYS A 284 3.74 5.03 20.51
C LYS A 284 3.63 6.16 21.52
N SER A 285 3.75 5.85 22.83
CA SER A 285 3.68 6.87 23.87
C SER A 285 4.83 7.88 23.81
N GLN A 286 6.04 7.46 23.42
CA GLN A 286 7.16 8.38 23.24
C GLN A 286 7.00 9.24 21.99
N LEU A 287 6.47 8.66 20.88
CA LEU A 287 6.13 9.42 19.68
C LEU A 287 5.11 10.53 20.00
N VAL A 288 3.99 10.19 20.62
CA VAL A 288 2.90 11.12 20.97
C VAL A 288 3.35 12.23 21.94
N ASN A 289 4.29 11.92 22.84
CA ASN A 289 4.86 12.90 23.78
C ASN A 289 6.04 13.68 23.20
N GLU A 290 6.32 13.53 21.91
CA GLU A 290 7.41 14.20 21.21
C GLU A 290 8.75 14.06 21.93
N ALA A 291 9.05 12.86 22.43
CA ALA A 291 10.30 12.57 23.11
C ALA A 291 11.51 12.92 22.23
N THR A 292 12.63 13.33 22.82
CA THR A 292 13.86 13.62 22.06
C THR A 292 14.45 12.39 21.37
N THR A 293 14.18 11.22 21.93
CA THR A 293 14.53 9.91 21.37
C THR A 293 13.39 8.95 21.63
N VAL A 294 13.15 8.03 20.68
CA VAL A 294 12.07 7.05 20.74
C VAL A 294 12.67 5.65 20.73
N ASN A 295 12.26 4.84 21.68
CA ASN A 295 12.64 3.44 21.73
C ASN A 295 11.91 2.62 20.68
N TRP A 296 12.62 1.69 20.07
CA TRP A 296 12.09 0.78 19.08
C TRP A 296 12.85 -0.55 19.06
N ALA A 297 12.23 -1.57 18.49
CA ALA A 297 12.81 -2.88 18.29
C ALA A 297 12.52 -3.37 16.87
N GLN A 298 13.43 -4.14 16.30
CA GLN A 298 13.34 -4.66 14.94
C GLN A 298 13.56 -6.16 14.91
N SER A 299 12.76 -6.87 14.11
CA SER A 299 12.99 -8.29 13.84
C SER A 299 14.13 -8.49 12.84
N THR A 300 14.65 -9.71 12.77
CA THR A 300 15.33 -10.19 11.55
C THR A 300 14.31 -10.39 10.44
N PRO A 301 14.74 -10.51 9.18
CA PRO A 301 13.84 -10.88 8.08
C PRO A 301 13.05 -12.14 8.40
N VAL A 302 11.73 -12.09 8.13
CA VAL A 302 10.81 -13.16 8.52
C VAL A 302 10.51 -14.09 7.35
N SER A 303 10.17 -15.33 7.70
CA SER A 303 9.72 -16.34 6.74
C SER A 303 8.45 -17.03 7.23
N LEU A 304 7.62 -17.48 6.30
CA LEU A 304 6.41 -18.25 6.57
C LEU A 304 6.55 -19.64 5.94
N ALA A 305 6.54 -20.67 6.77
CA ALA A 305 6.75 -22.07 6.33
C ALA A 305 8.08 -22.32 5.55
N GLY A 306 9.05 -21.42 5.69
CA GLY A 306 10.35 -21.50 5.03
C GLY A 306 10.53 -20.56 3.84
N ASP A 307 9.44 -19.94 3.36
CA ASP A 307 9.49 -18.98 2.27
C ASP A 307 9.65 -17.54 2.80
N PRO A 308 10.44 -16.68 2.16
CA PRO A 308 10.50 -15.26 2.49
C PRO A 308 9.09 -14.64 2.46
N VAL A 309 8.82 -13.77 3.40
CA VAL A 309 7.53 -13.05 3.46
C VAL A 309 7.67 -11.70 2.78
N VAL A 310 6.75 -11.39 1.89
CA VAL A 310 6.63 -10.09 1.24
C VAL A 310 5.25 -9.48 1.49
N GLY A 311 5.17 -8.17 1.46
CA GLY A 311 3.91 -7.46 1.64
C GLY A 311 3.27 -7.75 2.99
N LEU A 312 4.06 -7.80 4.06
CA LEU A 312 3.57 -8.03 5.42
C LEU A 312 2.91 -6.75 5.95
N ASP A 313 1.58 -6.74 6.06
CA ASP A 313 0.81 -5.53 6.34
C ASP A 313 0.31 -5.49 7.80
N PRO A 314 0.76 -4.50 8.60
CA PRO A 314 0.30 -4.31 9.97
C PRO A 314 -1.14 -3.79 10.03
N ALA A 315 -1.93 -4.34 10.96
CA ALA A 315 -3.31 -3.94 11.17
C ALA A 315 -3.43 -2.61 11.93
N ILE A 316 -4.43 -1.81 11.54
CA ILE A 316 -4.81 -0.57 12.23
C ILE A 316 -5.72 -0.95 13.41
N ASN A 317 -5.14 -1.24 14.56
CA ASN A 317 -5.83 -1.81 15.70
C ASN A 317 -5.84 -0.86 16.91
N THR A 318 -6.99 -0.31 17.23
CA THR A 318 -7.17 0.65 18.34
C THR A 318 -7.64 -0.01 19.65
N GLY A 319 -7.78 -1.32 19.71
CA GLY A 319 -8.53 -1.97 20.80
C GLY A 319 -7.78 -3.02 21.61
N THR A 320 -6.58 -3.44 21.19
CA THR A 320 -5.86 -4.52 21.88
C THR A 320 -4.36 -4.17 22.08
N PRO A 321 -3.69 -4.78 23.07
CA PRO A 321 -2.25 -4.62 23.28
C PRO A 321 -1.42 -5.61 22.41
N THR A 322 -2.00 -6.19 21.40
CA THR A 322 -1.36 -7.11 20.45
C THR A 322 -1.46 -6.53 19.07
N ALA A 323 -0.34 -6.32 18.42
CA ALA A 323 -0.34 -5.97 17.01
C ALA A 323 -0.51 -7.23 16.15
N TYR A 324 -1.29 -7.10 15.12
CA TYR A 324 -1.54 -8.14 14.11
C TYR A 324 -1.00 -7.69 12.78
N LEU A 325 -0.45 -8.64 12.01
CA LEU A 325 -0.04 -8.40 10.63
C LEU A 325 -0.54 -9.55 9.77
N VAL A 326 -0.73 -9.27 8.49
CA VAL A 326 -1.19 -10.27 7.51
C VAL A 326 -0.31 -10.17 6.27
N ASN A 327 -0.03 -11.30 5.63
CA ASN A 327 0.55 -11.35 4.29
C ASN A 327 -0.15 -12.39 3.42
N SER A 328 -0.14 -12.18 2.13
CA SER A 328 -0.40 -13.19 1.11
C SER A 328 0.90 -13.92 0.75
N VAL A 329 0.83 -14.86 -0.19
CA VAL A 329 2.01 -15.59 -0.70
C VAL A 329 2.07 -15.42 -2.22
N PRO A 330 2.53 -14.27 -2.72
CA PRO A 330 2.55 -13.97 -4.14
C PRO A 330 3.62 -14.73 -4.91
N PHE A 331 4.68 -15.17 -4.23
CA PHE A 331 5.82 -15.86 -4.83
C PHE A 331 6.05 -17.23 -4.21
N ASN A 332 6.64 -18.12 -4.97
CA ASN A 332 7.15 -19.40 -4.51
C ASN A 332 8.56 -19.23 -3.89
N ALA A 333 9.05 -20.23 -3.17
CA ALA A 333 10.38 -20.23 -2.55
C ALA A 333 11.55 -20.02 -3.53
N ASP A 334 11.35 -20.30 -4.81
CA ASP A 334 12.33 -20.05 -5.87
C ASP A 334 12.23 -18.66 -6.49
N GLY A 335 11.37 -17.79 -5.95
CA GLY A 335 11.11 -16.45 -6.42
C GLY A 335 10.23 -16.37 -7.68
N SER A 336 9.72 -17.49 -8.15
CA SER A 336 8.74 -17.46 -9.25
C SER A 336 7.35 -17.06 -8.75
N ASN A 337 6.54 -16.47 -9.64
CA ASN A 337 5.16 -16.10 -9.31
C ASN A 337 4.36 -17.31 -8.81
N ASN A 338 3.69 -17.16 -7.67
CA ASN A 338 2.73 -18.15 -7.20
C ASN A 338 1.45 -18.05 -8.05
N ALA A 339 1.33 -18.90 -9.04
CA ALA A 339 0.21 -18.88 -9.98
C ALA A 339 -1.16 -19.04 -9.30
N LEU A 340 -1.22 -19.70 -8.13
CA LEU A 340 -2.45 -19.92 -7.37
C LEU A 340 -2.16 -20.06 -5.88
N GLY A 341 -2.21 -18.93 -5.15
CA GLY A 341 -2.11 -18.91 -3.70
C GLY A 341 -3.36 -19.50 -3.03
N THR A 342 -3.19 -20.21 -1.93
CA THR A 342 -4.28 -20.82 -1.13
C THR A 342 -4.07 -20.60 0.36
N THR A 343 -3.13 -19.74 0.72
CA THR A 343 -2.72 -19.49 2.11
C THR A 343 -2.46 -18.02 2.35
N LEU A 344 -2.69 -17.60 3.60
CA LEU A 344 -2.29 -16.31 4.13
C LEU A 344 -1.42 -16.53 5.37
N GLY A 345 -0.58 -15.58 5.71
CA GLY A 345 0.11 -15.51 6.98
C GLY A 345 -0.64 -14.62 7.96
N LEU A 346 -0.91 -15.11 9.17
CA LEU A 346 -1.34 -14.29 10.31
C LEU A 346 -0.18 -14.18 11.28
N TRP A 347 0.22 -12.97 11.60
CA TRP A 347 1.30 -12.68 12.52
C TRP A 347 0.77 -11.93 13.73
N THR A 348 1.38 -12.17 14.87
CA THR A 348 1.06 -11.50 16.13
C THR A 348 2.33 -10.98 16.78
N VAL A 349 2.32 -9.72 17.17
CA VAL A 349 3.37 -9.13 18.01
C VAL A 349 2.78 -8.89 19.38
N THR A 350 3.26 -9.62 20.36
CA THR A 350 2.86 -9.49 21.77
C THR A 350 3.92 -8.75 22.57
N ASN A 351 3.58 -8.32 23.78
CA ASN A 351 4.47 -7.56 24.67
C ASN A 351 5.00 -6.25 24.04
N THR A 352 4.20 -5.62 23.19
CA THR A 352 4.56 -4.37 22.51
C THR A 352 4.87 -3.21 23.49
N ALA A 353 4.26 -3.20 24.68
CA ALA A 353 4.57 -2.23 25.74
C ALA A 353 6.03 -2.27 26.22
N SER A 354 6.73 -3.37 25.99
CA SER A 354 8.14 -3.51 26.41
C SER A 354 9.08 -2.51 25.74
N VAL A 355 8.77 -2.08 24.51
CA VAL A 355 9.60 -1.06 23.83
C VAL A 355 9.60 0.28 24.56
N THR A 356 8.51 0.64 25.23
CA THR A 356 8.43 1.86 26.04
C THR A 356 9.21 1.74 27.35
N THR A 357 9.11 0.60 28.01
CA THR A 357 9.68 0.39 29.36
C THR A 357 11.13 -0.06 29.33
N GLY A 358 11.61 -0.60 28.22
CA GLY A 358 12.91 -1.26 28.12
C GLY A 358 12.98 -2.60 28.88
N ASN A 359 11.84 -3.11 29.38
CA ASN A 359 11.76 -4.35 30.14
C ASN A 359 11.28 -5.51 29.25
N GLY A 360 12.20 -6.34 28.81
CA GLY A 360 11.93 -7.43 27.88
C GLY A 360 11.93 -6.94 26.42
N ALA A 361 11.42 -7.77 25.54
CA ALA A 361 11.29 -7.47 24.11
C ALA A 361 9.90 -7.85 23.61
N PRO A 362 9.42 -7.24 22.51
CA PRO A 362 8.29 -7.75 21.77
C PRO A 362 8.53 -9.19 21.32
N PHE A 363 7.47 -9.91 21.07
CA PHE A 363 7.56 -11.29 20.61
C PHE A 363 6.69 -11.49 19.37
N LEU A 364 7.31 -11.95 18.29
CA LEU A 364 6.66 -12.19 17.00
C LEU A 364 6.36 -13.68 16.81
N ALA A 365 5.12 -14.00 16.46
CA ALA A 365 4.70 -15.36 16.12
C ALA A 365 3.84 -15.35 14.85
N SER A 366 3.92 -16.42 14.07
CA SER A 366 3.17 -16.57 12.83
C SER A 366 2.30 -17.82 12.82
N LYS A 367 1.27 -17.78 11.98
CA LYS A 367 0.38 -18.91 11.71
C LYS A 367 -0.02 -18.89 10.24
N VAL A 368 0.13 -20.04 9.56
CA VAL A 368 -0.40 -20.25 8.22
C VAL A 368 -1.91 -20.44 8.30
N LEU A 369 -2.66 -19.68 7.51
CA LEU A 369 -4.10 -19.77 7.36
C LEU A 369 -4.42 -20.35 5.98
N ARG A 370 -5.48 -21.12 5.90
CA ARG A 370 -6.06 -21.52 4.61
C ARG A 370 -7.03 -20.46 4.12
N SER A 371 -6.94 -20.14 2.84
CA SER A 371 -7.88 -19.27 2.14
C SER A 371 -8.51 -19.97 0.93
N GLU A 372 -9.53 -19.35 0.34
CA GLU A 372 -9.89 -19.65 -1.05
C GLU A 372 -8.71 -19.31 -1.96
N PRO A 373 -8.61 -20.01 -3.12
CA PRO A 373 -7.53 -19.74 -4.05
C PRO A 373 -7.59 -18.31 -4.58
N TYR A 374 -6.45 -17.64 -4.65
CA TYR A 374 -6.26 -16.39 -5.39
C TYR A 374 -5.16 -16.59 -6.42
N ALA A 375 -5.48 -16.27 -7.67
CA ALA A 375 -4.54 -16.42 -8.77
C ALA A 375 -3.72 -15.14 -8.93
N PHE A 376 -2.46 -15.28 -9.39
CA PHE A 376 -1.62 -14.14 -9.72
C PHE A 376 -2.33 -13.22 -10.72
N PRO A 377 -2.37 -11.91 -10.51
CA PRO A 377 -3.13 -10.97 -11.34
C PRO A 377 -2.63 -10.94 -12.78
N VAL A 378 -3.46 -10.41 -13.66
CA VAL A 378 -3.16 -10.29 -15.09
C VAL A 378 -3.26 -8.83 -15.52
N PRO A 379 -2.47 -8.38 -16.51
CA PRO A 379 -2.57 -7.00 -17.00
C PRO A 379 -4.02 -6.60 -17.30
N ALA A 380 -4.41 -5.42 -16.83
CA ALA A 380 -5.76 -4.89 -16.94
C ALA A 380 -5.90 -4.08 -18.26
N PRO A 381 -6.65 -4.55 -19.28
CA PRO A 381 -6.80 -3.81 -20.52
C PRO A 381 -7.35 -2.39 -20.30
N SER A 382 -6.74 -1.40 -20.94
CA SER A 382 -7.08 0.02 -20.85
C SER A 382 -7.48 0.59 -22.21
N THR A 383 -7.93 1.84 -22.23
CA THR A 383 -8.38 2.54 -23.46
C THR A 383 -7.23 3.06 -24.31
N GLY A 384 -6.00 3.01 -23.86
CA GLY A 384 -4.84 3.42 -24.63
C GLY A 384 -4.62 2.59 -25.89
N ASN A 385 -3.85 3.09 -26.80
CA ASN A 385 -3.61 2.47 -28.11
C ASN A 385 -2.12 2.20 -28.41
N GLY A 386 -1.24 2.38 -27.43
CA GLY A 386 0.21 2.19 -27.56
C GLY A 386 0.90 3.28 -28.38
N SER A 387 0.22 4.38 -28.69
CA SER A 387 0.88 5.50 -29.36
C SER A 387 1.87 6.19 -28.44
N THR A 388 3.01 6.59 -28.98
CA THR A 388 4.02 7.32 -28.26
C THR A 388 4.11 8.77 -28.74
N THR A 389 4.40 9.69 -27.84
CA THR A 389 4.76 11.07 -28.14
C THR A 389 5.98 11.46 -27.33
N THR A 390 6.58 12.61 -27.65
CA THR A 390 7.74 13.13 -26.88
C THR A 390 7.33 14.44 -26.24
N PHE A 391 7.46 14.50 -24.93
CA PHE A 391 7.24 15.71 -24.15
C PHE A 391 8.52 16.05 -23.37
N SER A 392 8.99 17.29 -23.47
CA SER A 392 10.24 17.77 -22.83
C SER A 392 11.46 16.85 -22.98
N GLY A 393 11.51 16.05 -24.06
CA GLY A 393 12.58 15.09 -24.32
C GLY A 393 12.39 13.70 -23.69
N GLN A 394 11.27 13.47 -23.01
CA GLN A 394 10.82 12.17 -22.54
C GLN A 394 9.85 11.57 -23.57
N THR A 395 9.89 10.26 -23.74
CA THR A 395 8.87 9.53 -24.49
C THR A 395 7.78 9.13 -23.53
N ILE A 396 6.53 9.42 -23.88
CA ILE A 396 5.36 8.99 -23.14
C ILE A 396 4.52 8.06 -24.01
N THR A 397 3.85 7.09 -23.40
CA THR A 397 3.10 6.06 -24.10
C THR A 397 1.65 6.04 -23.61
N SER A 398 0.72 5.86 -24.54
CA SER A 398 -0.69 5.64 -24.23
C SER A 398 -0.92 4.16 -23.92
N GLU A 399 -1.21 3.83 -22.68
CA GLU A 399 -1.21 2.47 -22.17
C GLU A 399 -2.38 1.62 -22.68
N THR A 400 -2.07 0.48 -23.28
CA THR A 400 -3.07 -0.51 -23.71
C THR A 400 -3.53 -1.42 -22.60
N ALA A 401 -2.73 -1.54 -21.53
CA ALA A 401 -3.05 -2.29 -20.33
C ALA A 401 -2.26 -1.72 -19.15
N LEU A 402 -2.89 -1.68 -17.99
CA LEU A 402 -2.28 -1.27 -16.73
C LEU A 402 -1.73 -2.49 -15.99
N ASN A 403 -0.63 -2.30 -15.27
CA ASN A 403 -0.02 -3.36 -14.48
C ASN A 403 -0.67 -3.43 -13.09
N PRO A 404 -1.30 -4.56 -12.69
CA PRO A 404 -1.86 -4.74 -11.35
C PRO A 404 -0.81 -5.24 -10.34
N ASP A 405 0.46 -5.25 -10.72
CA ASP A 405 1.60 -5.76 -9.98
C ASP A 405 1.50 -7.26 -9.65
N ASP A 406 1.34 -7.60 -8.39
CA ASP A 406 1.27 -8.99 -7.91
C ASP A 406 0.09 -9.19 -6.93
N SER A 407 0.01 -10.33 -6.29
CA SER A 407 -1.05 -10.64 -5.32
C SER A 407 -0.66 -10.34 -3.87
N ARG A 408 0.23 -9.36 -3.62
CA ARG A 408 0.43 -8.79 -2.28
C ARG A 408 -0.84 -8.10 -1.78
N LEU A 409 -0.92 -7.91 -0.47
CA LEU A 409 -1.99 -7.09 0.08
C LEU A 409 -1.76 -5.63 -0.35
N SER A 410 -2.77 -5.05 -0.98
CA SER A 410 -2.69 -3.73 -1.62
C SER A 410 -3.33 -2.60 -0.79
N ALA A 411 -3.70 -2.87 0.45
CA ALA A 411 -4.43 -1.93 1.29
C ALA A 411 -4.13 -2.18 2.77
N PRO A 412 -4.36 -1.18 3.64
CA PRO A 412 -4.19 -1.39 5.07
C PRO A 412 -5.11 -2.47 5.61
N VAL A 413 -4.60 -3.27 6.54
CA VAL A 413 -5.40 -4.26 7.26
C VAL A 413 -6.29 -3.55 8.27
N ASN A 414 -7.59 -3.52 7.99
CA ASN A 414 -8.58 -2.90 8.85
C ASN A 414 -9.11 -3.88 9.93
N VAL A 415 -9.65 -3.34 11.00
CA VAL A 415 -10.03 -4.12 12.18
C VAL A 415 -11.49 -3.88 12.57
N THR A 416 -12.22 -4.96 12.82
CA THR A 416 -13.54 -4.91 13.46
C THR A 416 -13.54 -5.67 14.77
N PRO A 417 -14.40 -5.29 15.75
CA PRO A 417 -14.55 -6.05 16.98
C PRO A 417 -14.98 -7.51 16.72
N GLY A 418 -14.31 -8.45 17.36
CA GLY A 418 -14.62 -9.86 17.35
C GLY A 418 -15.22 -10.34 18.69
N PRO A 419 -15.62 -11.60 18.79
CA PRO A 419 -16.16 -12.17 20.03
C PRO A 419 -15.12 -12.17 21.15
N GLY A 420 -15.57 -11.95 22.39
CA GLY A 420 -14.73 -12.07 23.58
C GLY A 420 -13.60 -11.05 23.70
N GLY A 421 -13.71 -9.90 23.05
CA GLY A 421 -12.68 -8.87 23.04
C GLY A 421 -11.55 -9.14 22.04
N SER A 422 -11.70 -10.14 21.17
CA SER A 422 -10.83 -10.35 20.01
C SER A 422 -11.15 -9.34 18.90
N VAL A 423 -10.37 -9.40 17.82
CA VAL A 423 -10.63 -8.63 16.62
C VAL A 423 -10.71 -9.52 15.39
N ASN A 424 -11.44 -9.07 14.38
CA ASN A 424 -11.37 -9.62 13.04
C ASN A 424 -10.61 -8.63 12.15
N LEU A 425 -9.75 -9.16 11.29
CA LEU A 425 -8.92 -8.40 10.34
C LEU A 425 -9.56 -8.48 8.96
N TRP A 426 -9.58 -7.37 8.26
CA TRP A 426 -10.08 -7.26 6.90
C TRP A 426 -8.98 -6.79 5.97
N THR A 427 -8.80 -7.50 4.85
CA THR A 427 -7.79 -7.18 3.85
C THR A 427 -8.21 -7.64 2.47
N SER A 428 -7.54 -7.13 1.43
CA SER A 428 -7.80 -7.44 0.03
C SER A 428 -6.52 -7.44 -0.79
N LEU A 429 -6.59 -8.04 -1.98
CA LEU A 429 -5.49 -8.10 -2.94
C LEU A 429 -6.03 -8.21 -4.37
N ASP A 430 -5.19 -7.88 -5.35
CA ASP A 430 -5.44 -8.14 -6.75
C ASP A 430 -5.37 -9.63 -7.07
N ALA A 431 -6.29 -10.11 -7.86
CA ALA A 431 -6.32 -11.51 -8.28
C ALA A 431 -6.92 -11.69 -9.66
N ALA A 432 -6.34 -12.58 -10.44
CA ALA A 432 -6.97 -13.02 -11.68
C ALA A 432 -8.28 -13.77 -11.38
N VAL A 433 -9.37 -13.34 -12.00
CA VAL A 433 -10.71 -13.90 -11.81
C VAL A 433 -11.36 -14.27 -13.14
N ASN A 434 -12.21 -15.30 -13.11
CA ASN A 434 -13.12 -15.64 -14.20
C ASN A 434 -14.56 -15.35 -13.75
N PRO A 435 -15.16 -14.22 -14.15
CA PRO A 435 -16.55 -13.94 -13.82
C PRO A 435 -17.49 -15.03 -14.33
N THR A 436 -18.52 -15.35 -13.56
CA THR A 436 -19.53 -16.33 -13.95
C THR A 436 -20.15 -15.94 -15.30
N GLY A 437 -20.08 -16.84 -16.29
CA GLY A 437 -20.52 -16.58 -17.66
C GLY A 437 -19.55 -15.82 -18.55
N GLY A 438 -18.36 -15.44 -18.03
CA GLY A 438 -17.26 -14.86 -18.78
C GLY A 438 -16.37 -15.93 -19.42
N THR A 439 -15.76 -15.61 -20.55
CA THR A 439 -14.83 -16.49 -21.25
C THR A 439 -13.37 -16.05 -21.12
N ALA A 440 -13.13 -14.87 -20.53
CA ALA A 440 -11.81 -14.29 -20.40
C ALA A 440 -11.43 -14.09 -18.93
N THR A 441 -10.18 -14.41 -18.62
CA THR A 441 -9.54 -14.05 -17.34
C THR A 441 -9.35 -12.54 -17.29
N LYS A 442 -9.58 -11.93 -16.14
CA LYS A 442 -9.44 -10.51 -15.87
C LYS A 442 -8.81 -10.30 -14.53
N ASP A 443 -8.35 -9.12 -14.30
CA ASP A 443 -8.02 -8.72 -12.96
C ASP A 443 -9.26 -8.31 -12.17
N GLY A 444 -9.27 -8.67 -10.88
CA GLY A 444 -10.35 -8.42 -9.93
C GLY A 444 -9.81 -8.47 -8.52
N ALA A 445 -10.69 -8.37 -7.54
CA ALA A 445 -10.32 -8.29 -6.14
C ALA A 445 -10.69 -9.57 -5.39
N ALA A 446 -9.75 -10.08 -4.58
CA ALA A 446 -10.06 -11.04 -3.52
C ALA A 446 -10.05 -10.32 -2.16
N TRP A 447 -10.93 -10.71 -1.25
CA TRP A 447 -11.01 -10.13 0.09
C TRP A 447 -11.17 -11.21 1.16
N PHE A 448 -10.69 -10.91 2.36
CA PHE A 448 -10.65 -11.86 3.47
C PHE A 448 -11.04 -11.20 4.79
N GLU A 449 -11.85 -11.90 5.58
CA GLU A 449 -12.07 -11.61 6.99
C GLU A 449 -11.42 -12.71 7.82
N ILE A 450 -10.48 -12.33 8.68
CA ILE A 450 -9.66 -13.24 9.48
C ILE A 450 -10.00 -13.05 10.95
N SER A 451 -10.41 -14.12 11.63
CA SER A 451 -10.62 -14.08 13.07
C SER A 451 -9.31 -14.33 13.82
N THR A 452 -8.89 -13.38 14.63
CA THR A 452 -7.72 -13.55 15.49
C THR A 452 -7.98 -14.53 16.64
N LEU A 453 -9.23 -14.64 17.12
CA LEU A 453 -9.63 -15.59 18.16
C LEU A 453 -9.48 -17.05 17.69
N PHE A 454 -9.95 -17.34 16.49
CA PHE A 454 -9.87 -18.70 15.93
C PHE A 454 -8.61 -18.94 15.13
N GLY A 455 -7.88 -17.88 14.75
CA GLY A 455 -6.71 -17.94 13.88
C GLY A 455 -7.03 -18.62 12.54
N ARG A 456 -8.06 -18.15 11.85
CA ARG A 456 -8.49 -18.65 10.55
C ARG A 456 -9.26 -17.59 9.77
N VAL A 457 -9.30 -17.74 8.45
CA VAL A 457 -10.24 -17.03 7.59
C VAL A 457 -11.66 -17.49 7.94
N ILE A 458 -12.56 -16.57 8.21
CA ILE A 458 -13.95 -16.83 8.59
C ILE A 458 -14.93 -16.39 7.52
N ASN A 459 -14.53 -15.45 6.67
CA ASN A 459 -15.29 -15.01 5.52
C ASN A 459 -14.32 -14.55 4.41
N GLN A 460 -14.70 -14.71 3.16
CA GLN A 460 -13.86 -14.38 2.00
C GLN A 460 -14.67 -14.40 0.71
N GLY A 461 -14.15 -13.81 -0.35
CA GLY A 461 -14.80 -13.84 -1.64
C GLY A 461 -14.08 -12.97 -2.67
N TYR A 462 -14.72 -12.82 -3.83
CA TYR A 462 -14.17 -12.07 -4.94
C TYR A 462 -15.14 -10.99 -5.40
N VAL A 463 -14.57 -9.88 -5.90
CA VAL A 463 -15.30 -8.87 -6.67
C VAL A 463 -14.73 -8.87 -8.09
N ALA A 464 -15.64 -8.95 -9.06
CA ALA A 464 -15.27 -8.94 -10.48
C ALA A 464 -16.23 -8.04 -11.25
N ALA A 465 -15.69 -7.23 -12.16
CA ALA A 465 -16.51 -6.39 -13.03
C ALA A 465 -17.04 -7.17 -14.23
N GLY A 466 -18.21 -6.76 -14.74
CA GLY A 466 -18.77 -7.25 -16.01
C GLY A 466 -18.14 -6.56 -17.22
N GLY A 467 -18.59 -6.94 -18.44
CA GLY A 467 -18.33 -6.18 -19.67
C GLY A 467 -16.87 -6.08 -20.13
N GLY A 468 -15.97 -6.92 -19.63
CA GLY A 468 -14.56 -6.85 -20.03
C GLY A 468 -13.70 -5.96 -19.10
N ALA A 469 -14.26 -5.35 -18.07
CA ALA A 469 -13.54 -4.50 -17.15
C ALA A 469 -12.74 -5.29 -16.12
N SER A 470 -11.60 -4.73 -15.71
CA SER A 470 -10.72 -5.18 -14.63
C SER A 470 -10.80 -4.22 -13.45
N LEU A 471 -10.46 -4.70 -12.26
CA LEU A 471 -10.34 -3.93 -11.04
C LEU A 471 -8.90 -4.00 -10.58
N LEU A 472 -8.36 -2.88 -10.08
CA LEU A 472 -6.96 -2.78 -9.65
C LEU A 472 -6.87 -2.16 -8.26
N TYR A 473 -5.93 -2.66 -7.46
CA TYR A 473 -5.54 -2.16 -6.15
C TYR A 473 -6.73 -1.98 -5.19
N PRO A 474 -7.42 -3.08 -4.84
CA PRO A 474 -8.59 -3.01 -3.99
C PRO A 474 -8.24 -2.68 -2.54
N ALA A 475 -9.02 -1.80 -1.91
CA ALA A 475 -8.96 -1.55 -0.47
C ALA A 475 -10.32 -1.83 0.18
N VAL A 476 -10.36 -2.75 1.15
CA VAL A 476 -11.58 -3.13 1.86
C VAL A 476 -11.67 -2.50 3.24
N TYR A 477 -12.84 -2.00 3.59
CA TYR A 477 -13.13 -1.55 4.95
C TYR A 477 -14.49 -2.09 5.42
N ALA A 478 -14.52 -2.60 6.66
CA ALA A 478 -15.74 -3.05 7.32
C ALA A 478 -16.12 -2.08 8.45
N ALA A 479 -17.26 -1.46 8.32
CA ALA A 479 -17.80 -0.56 9.35
C ALA A 479 -18.42 -1.34 10.51
N ARG A 480 -18.51 -0.70 11.68
CA ARG A 480 -19.07 -1.32 12.90
C ARG A 480 -20.52 -1.76 12.77
N ASN A 481 -21.30 -1.17 11.87
CA ASN A 481 -22.69 -1.55 11.60
C ASN A 481 -22.82 -2.76 10.65
N GLY A 482 -21.69 -3.33 10.20
CA GLY A 482 -21.64 -4.48 9.29
C GLY A 482 -21.67 -4.10 7.80
N THR A 483 -21.66 -2.83 7.43
CA THR A 483 -21.45 -2.41 6.05
C THR A 483 -19.98 -2.64 5.69
N VAL A 484 -19.74 -3.36 4.60
CA VAL A 484 -18.38 -3.60 4.09
C VAL A 484 -18.29 -3.00 2.70
N THR A 485 -17.33 -2.11 2.49
CA THR A 485 -17.07 -1.47 1.20
C THR A 485 -15.69 -1.85 0.67
N MET A 486 -15.54 -1.77 -0.63
CA MET A 486 -14.26 -1.96 -1.31
C MET A 486 -14.13 -0.93 -2.41
N VAL A 487 -13.04 -0.17 -2.37
CA VAL A 487 -12.65 0.80 -3.40
C VAL A 487 -11.58 0.19 -4.31
N TYR A 488 -11.51 0.62 -5.55
CA TYR A 488 -10.53 0.19 -6.56
C TYR A 488 -10.59 1.10 -7.77
N THR A 489 -9.56 1.08 -8.61
CA THR A 489 -9.65 1.57 -9.97
C THR A 489 -10.37 0.54 -10.84
N ILE A 490 -11.26 0.98 -11.72
CA ILE A 490 -11.88 0.15 -12.76
C ILE A 490 -11.45 0.64 -14.15
N THR A 491 -11.07 -0.30 -15.03
CA THR A 491 -10.67 0.01 -16.41
C THR A 491 -11.11 -1.08 -17.39
N SER A 492 -11.21 -0.73 -18.68
CA SER A 492 -11.45 -1.69 -19.77
C SER A 492 -10.99 -1.09 -21.10
N PRO A 493 -10.99 -1.86 -22.22
CA PRO A 493 -10.71 -1.28 -23.56
C PRO A 493 -11.66 -0.15 -24.00
N THR A 494 -12.76 0.07 -23.28
CA THR A 494 -13.77 1.10 -23.59
C THR A 494 -14.13 1.98 -22.40
N LEU A 495 -13.45 1.80 -21.26
CA LEU A 495 -13.62 2.59 -20.05
C LEU A 495 -12.24 3.06 -19.59
N ASN A 496 -12.04 4.37 -19.56
CA ASN A 496 -10.83 4.96 -19.01
C ASN A 496 -10.65 4.58 -17.54
N PRO A 497 -9.41 4.54 -17.03
CA PRO A 497 -9.16 4.27 -15.61
C PRO A 497 -9.97 5.22 -14.72
N SER A 498 -10.85 4.68 -13.90
CA SER A 498 -11.92 5.39 -13.20
C SER A 498 -11.98 4.96 -11.73
N ALA A 499 -12.27 5.88 -10.83
CA ALA A 499 -12.47 5.58 -9.41
C ALA A 499 -13.83 4.94 -9.18
N ALA A 500 -13.85 3.79 -8.50
CA ALA A 500 -15.08 3.04 -8.28
C ALA A 500 -15.08 2.32 -6.92
N PHE A 501 -16.26 1.95 -6.45
CA PHE A 501 -16.41 1.14 -5.25
C PHE A 501 -17.56 0.15 -5.36
N SER A 502 -17.60 -0.80 -4.45
CA SER A 502 -18.73 -1.69 -4.24
C SER A 502 -19.02 -1.87 -2.75
N VAL A 503 -20.26 -2.26 -2.44
CA VAL A 503 -20.66 -2.71 -1.11
C VAL A 503 -20.76 -4.23 -1.14
N LEU A 504 -19.94 -4.92 -0.36
CA LEU A 504 -19.91 -6.38 -0.38
C LEU A 504 -21.26 -6.96 0.04
N GLY A 505 -21.68 -8.01 -0.65
CA GLY A 505 -23.01 -8.61 -0.48
C GLY A 505 -24.15 -7.85 -1.16
N ARG A 506 -23.86 -6.77 -1.89
CA ARG A 506 -24.82 -6.09 -2.76
C ARG A 506 -24.36 -6.16 -4.21
N PRO A 507 -25.26 -6.29 -5.18
CA PRO A 507 -24.89 -6.25 -6.59
C PRO A 507 -24.56 -4.81 -7.01
N GLY A 508 -23.58 -4.67 -7.90
CA GLY A 508 -23.23 -3.41 -8.56
C GLY A 508 -21.87 -2.87 -8.14
N ILE A 509 -21.26 -2.19 -9.10
CA ILE A 509 -20.09 -1.36 -8.95
C ILE A 509 -20.56 0.07 -9.24
N GLU A 510 -20.20 1.01 -8.39
CA GLU A 510 -20.50 2.42 -8.57
C GLU A 510 -19.22 3.15 -8.98
N ILE A 511 -19.23 3.78 -10.15
CA ILE A 511 -18.15 4.66 -10.59
C ILE A 511 -18.44 6.05 -9.99
N VAL A 512 -17.54 6.52 -9.14
CA VAL A 512 -17.64 7.80 -8.45
C VAL A 512 -16.96 8.93 -9.20
N ALA A 513 -15.90 8.60 -9.95
CA ALA A 513 -15.27 9.51 -10.90
C ALA A 513 -14.86 8.74 -12.15
N GLN A 514 -15.38 9.20 -13.30
CA GLN A 514 -15.01 8.61 -14.57
C GLN A 514 -13.73 9.23 -15.11
N GLY A 515 -12.76 8.39 -15.50
CA GLY A 515 -11.52 8.85 -16.11
C GLY A 515 -11.75 9.63 -17.40
N SER A 516 -11.04 10.74 -17.57
CA SER A 516 -11.21 11.68 -18.69
C SER A 516 -10.49 11.24 -19.96
N GLY A 517 -9.51 10.32 -19.86
CA GLY A 517 -8.71 9.83 -20.98
C GLY A 517 -8.02 8.50 -20.68
N PRO A 518 -7.25 7.97 -21.63
CA PRO A 518 -6.35 6.85 -21.38
C PRO A 518 -5.20 7.27 -20.48
N HIS A 519 -4.57 6.33 -19.81
CA HIS A 519 -3.33 6.56 -19.09
C HIS A 519 -2.17 6.81 -20.06
N PHE A 520 -1.35 7.78 -19.72
CA PHE A 520 -0.06 8.07 -20.35
C PHE A 520 1.00 8.14 -19.26
N SER A 521 2.17 7.52 -19.51
CA SER A 521 3.26 7.60 -18.58
C SER A 521 4.62 7.66 -19.29
N PHE A 522 5.57 8.37 -18.70
CA PHE A 522 6.97 8.31 -19.10
C PHE A 522 7.63 6.99 -18.64
N ALA A 523 7.10 6.35 -17.61
CA ALA A 523 7.63 5.10 -17.07
C ALA A 523 7.46 3.91 -18.05
N ASP A 524 6.52 4.01 -18.98
CA ASP A 524 6.27 2.98 -19.99
C ASP A 524 7.27 2.97 -21.12
N ALA A 525 8.04 4.05 -21.24
CA ALA A 525 9.07 4.19 -22.25
C ALA A 525 10.44 3.69 -21.73
N PRO A 526 11.37 3.30 -22.63
CA PRO A 526 12.73 3.02 -22.23
C PRO A 526 13.37 4.22 -21.49
N PRO A 527 14.14 4.00 -20.42
CA PRO A 527 14.67 2.69 -19.97
C PRO A 527 13.74 1.88 -19.06
N PHE A 528 12.62 2.43 -18.61
CA PHE A 528 11.80 1.84 -17.56
C PHE A 528 10.92 0.68 -18.08
N ASN A 529 10.14 0.90 -19.14
CA ASN A 529 9.27 -0.08 -19.79
C ASN A 529 8.27 -0.75 -18.83
N SER A 530 7.70 0.00 -17.92
CA SER A 530 6.76 -0.48 -16.91
C SER A 530 5.45 0.30 -16.93
N PRO A 531 4.32 -0.31 -17.34
CA PRO A 531 3.01 0.32 -17.33
C PRO A 531 2.43 0.38 -15.91
N ARG A 532 3.08 1.17 -15.05
CA ARG A 532 2.76 1.30 -13.64
C ARG A 532 1.42 2.00 -13.45
N TRP A 533 0.63 1.47 -12.50
CA TRP A 533 -0.61 2.07 -12.04
C TRP A 533 -0.74 1.82 -10.54
N GLY A 534 -0.26 2.72 -9.70
CA GLY A 534 -0.29 2.63 -8.25
C GLY A 534 0.35 1.38 -7.65
N ASP A 535 0.32 1.28 -6.35
CA ASP A 535 0.60 0.04 -5.62
C ASP A 535 -0.53 -0.27 -4.64
N TYR A 536 -1.41 0.70 -4.33
CA TYR A 536 -2.54 0.51 -3.41
C TYR A 536 -3.58 1.61 -3.49
N SER A 537 -4.81 1.30 -3.06
CA SER A 537 -5.85 2.26 -2.71
C SER A 537 -6.00 2.35 -1.19
N TRP A 538 -6.87 3.23 -0.72
CA TRP A 538 -7.10 3.44 0.70
C TRP A 538 -8.57 3.37 1.07
N ALA A 539 -8.86 2.71 2.21
CA ALA A 539 -10.18 2.73 2.82
C ALA A 539 -10.05 2.75 4.35
N GLY A 540 -10.69 3.70 5.00
CA GLY A 540 -10.59 3.88 6.44
C GLY A 540 -11.79 4.61 7.04
N PRO A 541 -11.93 4.64 8.36
CA PRO A 541 -13.03 5.31 9.03
C PRO A 541 -12.78 6.79 9.21
N ASP A 542 -13.85 7.55 9.18
CA ASP A 542 -13.93 8.77 9.95
C ASP A 542 -14.29 8.41 11.41
N PRO A 543 -13.41 8.68 12.35
CA PRO A 543 -13.63 8.25 13.74
C PRO A 543 -14.79 8.97 14.43
N GLU A 544 -15.22 10.13 13.93
CA GLU A 544 -16.30 10.91 14.51
C GLU A 544 -17.67 10.55 13.93
N SER A 545 -17.79 10.58 12.60
CA SER A 545 -19.08 10.32 11.94
C SER A 545 -19.34 8.84 11.67
N GLY A 546 -18.29 8.02 11.66
CA GLY A 546 -18.36 6.62 11.26
C GLY A 546 -18.54 6.43 9.76
N GLN A 547 -18.43 7.48 8.96
CA GLN A 547 -18.38 7.38 7.50
C GLN A 547 -17.14 6.62 7.07
N ILE A 548 -17.20 5.99 5.90
CA ILE A 548 -16.07 5.29 5.30
C ILE A 548 -15.48 6.21 4.25
N TRP A 549 -14.23 6.62 4.47
CA TRP A 549 -13.46 7.42 3.53
C TRP A 549 -12.58 6.52 2.69
N MET A 550 -12.51 6.82 1.40
CA MET A 550 -11.82 6.03 0.40
C MET A 550 -11.05 6.93 -0.56
N ALA A 551 -9.91 6.45 -1.04
CA ALA A 551 -9.13 7.07 -2.10
C ALA A 551 -8.63 6.00 -3.07
N THR A 552 -8.65 6.32 -4.36
CA THR A 552 -8.06 5.49 -5.40
C THR A 552 -7.63 6.35 -6.58
N GLU A 553 -6.74 5.83 -7.39
CA GLU A 553 -6.23 6.48 -8.57
C GLU A 553 -7.25 6.46 -9.72
N TYR A 554 -7.27 7.51 -10.52
CA TYR A 554 -8.07 7.66 -11.74
C TYR A 554 -7.38 8.65 -12.69
N ILE A 555 -7.90 8.83 -13.89
CA ILE A 555 -7.41 9.86 -14.81
C ILE A 555 -8.24 11.14 -14.64
N PRO A 556 -7.68 12.21 -14.05
CA PRO A 556 -8.37 13.46 -13.79
C PRO A 556 -8.69 14.25 -15.08
N PRO A 557 -9.37 15.42 -15.00
CA PRO A 557 -9.56 16.30 -16.14
C PRO A 557 -8.23 16.73 -16.78
N THR A 558 -8.21 16.92 -18.09
CA THR A 558 -6.99 17.26 -18.87
C THR A 558 -6.28 18.53 -18.42
N SER A 559 -6.96 19.42 -17.70
CA SER A 559 -6.36 20.61 -17.10
C SER A 559 -5.41 20.31 -15.93
N GLU A 560 -5.40 19.07 -15.45
CA GLU A 560 -4.60 18.60 -14.32
C GLU A 560 -3.44 17.69 -14.76
N TRP A 561 -3.17 17.63 -16.06
CA TRP A 561 -2.06 16.89 -16.64
C TRP A 561 -0.85 17.78 -16.83
N ASP A 562 0.34 17.29 -16.54
CA ASP A 562 1.59 18.01 -16.78
C ASP A 562 2.22 17.69 -18.15
N GLY A 563 1.81 16.58 -18.78
CA GLY A 563 2.29 16.09 -20.06
C GLY A 563 3.44 15.06 -19.98
N PHE A 564 3.86 14.66 -18.76
CA PHE A 564 4.76 13.52 -18.53
C PHE A 564 3.99 12.28 -18.12
N ASP A 565 2.96 12.50 -17.32
CA ASP A 565 2.04 11.51 -16.80
C ASP A 565 0.64 12.14 -16.73
N ASN A 566 -0.38 11.43 -16.29
CA ASN A 566 -1.71 11.99 -16.16
C ASN A 566 -2.54 11.32 -15.06
N TRP A 567 -1.88 10.79 -14.04
CA TRP A 567 -2.58 10.24 -12.89
C TRP A 567 -3.18 11.34 -12.00
N GLY A 568 -4.20 10.98 -11.28
CA GLY A 568 -4.78 11.74 -10.19
C GLY A 568 -5.47 10.81 -9.21
N THR A 569 -5.75 11.30 -8.03
CA THR A 569 -6.46 10.57 -7.00
C THR A 569 -7.87 11.11 -6.85
N TYR A 570 -8.80 10.25 -6.47
CA TYR A 570 -10.17 10.66 -6.17
C TYR A 570 -10.55 10.24 -4.75
N ILE A 571 -10.92 11.21 -3.95
CA ILE A 571 -11.26 11.04 -2.54
C ILE A 571 -12.78 11.12 -2.39
N PHE A 572 -13.37 10.18 -1.67
CA PHE A 572 -14.79 10.21 -1.40
C PHE A 572 -15.16 9.51 -0.11
N ALA A 573 -16.30 9.88 0.44
CA ALA A 573 -16.88 9.26 1.63
C ALA A 573 -18.23 8.65 1.32
N VAL A 574 -18.53 7.53 1.98
CA VAL A 574 -19.86 6.91 1.91
C VAL A 574 -20.46 6.76 3.30
N SER A 575 -21.80 6.79 3.37
CA SER A 575 -22.50 6.45 4.61
C SER A 575 -22.27 4.99 4.94
N SER A 576 -21.95 4.72 6.18
CA SER A 576 -21.81 3.36 6.70
C SER A 576 -23.18 2.73 7.01
#